data_5fa50769756d5d601c689f3cfde5f865
#
_entry.id   5fa50769756d5d601c689f3cfde5f865
#
_cell.length_a   1.000
_cell.length_b   1.000
_cell.length_c   1.000
_cell.angle_alpha   90.00
_cell.angle_beta   90.00
_cell.angle_gamma   90.00
#
_symmetry.space_group_name_H-M   'P 1'
#
loop_
_entity.id
_entity.type
_entity.pdbx_description
1 polymer ?
#
loop_
_entity_poly.entity_id
_entity_poly.type
_entity_poly.pdbx_seq_one_letter_code
_entity_poly.pdbx_strand_id
1 'polypeptide(L)'
;GKPWKITSMTEYQQYFGGAPAPEFELSVVDSPEKDSSKTFYSIESAFKDKNGKSKLLRVEDKSNHFSLYYHMVMFFANGGGTCYIVSVGTYDKKASVDKEKVKNALGELEKEQEITMVVVPEAASTTDCKDIQTQMLAHCGKMMNRFAILDVQPKTAENETMDAQIKTFRTNVGANFLSYGAAYYPWLNTSVLSDKDIDGTVLTW
;
A
#
# COMPACT_ATOMS: atom_id res chain seq x y z
N GLY A 1 -2.45 17.63 -3.17
CA GLY A 1 -1.11 18.23 -3.20
C GLY A 1 -0.74 18.71 -4.60
N LYS A 2 0.31 19.50 -4.69
CA LYS A 2 0.89 19.87 -6.00
C LYS A 2 1.97 18.85 -6.38
N PRO A 3 2.19 18.60 -7.69
CA PRO A 3 3.31 17.78 -8.13
C PRO A 3 4.65 18.40 -7.72
N TRP A 4 5.53 17.58 -7.17
CA TRP A 4 6.88 18.00 -6.79
C TRP A 4 7.91 17.09 -7.44
N LYS A 5 8.81 17.69 -8.23
CA LYS A 5 9.84 16.95 -8.99
C LYS A 5 11.01 16.65 -8.07
N ILE A 6 11.43 15.39 -8.05
CA ILE A 6 12.59 14.89 -7.29
C ILE A 6 13.48 14.02 -8.14
N THR A 7 14.73 13.86 -7.73
CA THR A 7 15.75 13.07 -8.43
C THR A 7 16.43 12.03 -7.55
N SER A 8 16.15 12.03 -6.25
CA SER A 8 16.79 11.14 -5.28
C SER A 8 15.90 10.84 -4.08
N MET A 9 16.24 9.75 -3.37
CA MET A 9 15.59 9.42 -2.10
C MET A 9 15.85 10.47 -1.02
N THR A 10 17.00 11.14 -1.04
CA THR A 10 17.32 12.24 -0.12
C THR A 10 16.37 13.43 -0.31
N GLU A 11 16.07 13.81 -1.55
CA GLU A 11 15.06 14.83 -1.84
C GLU A 11 13.67 14.39 -1.42
N TYR A 12 13.30 13.11 -1.66
CA TYR A 12 12.04 12.57 -1.15
C TYR A 12 11.91 12.78 0.35
N GLN A 13 12.92 12.36 1.12
CA GLN A 13 12.92 12.47 2.59
C GLN A 13 12.86 13.93 3.06
N GLN A 14 13.55 14.82 2.37
CA GLN A 14 13.55 16.26 2.69
C GLN A 14 12.16 16.89 2.56
N TYR A 15 11.39 16.53 1.53
CA TYR A 15 10.11 17.17 1.23
C TYR A 15 8.90 16.40 1.77
N PHE A 16 8.98 15.08 1.90
CA PHE A 16 7.85 14.22 2.26
C PHE A 16 8.06 13.42 3.56
N GLY A 17 9.25 13.48 4.14
CA GLY A 17 9.58 12.79 5.40
C GLY A 17 10.06 11.36 5.21
N GLY A 18 10.14 10.65 6.34
CA GLY A 18 10.64 9.27 6.43
C GLY A 18 9.56 8.21 6.23
N ALA A 19 9.93 6.98 6.57
CA ALA A 19 9.00 5.85 6.59
C ALA A 19 7.87 6.07 7.60
N PRO A 20 6.67 5.52 7.36
CA PRO A 20 5.66 5.43 8.40
C PRO A 20 6.20 4.58 9.56
N ALA A 21 5.97 5.03 10.80
CA ALA A 21 6.40 4.28 11.98
C ALA A 21 5.60 2.97 12.07
N PRO A 22 6.25 1.81 12.21
CA PRO A 22 5.56 0.56 12.49
C PRO A 22 4.99 0.59 13.92
N GLU A 23 3.87 -0.07 14.13
CA GLU A 23 3.22 -0.19 15.43
C GLU A 23 2.70 -1.60 15.62
N PHE A 24 3.06 -2.22 16.74
CA PHE A 24 2.60 -3.54 17.10
C PHE A 24 1.94 -3.52 18.47
N GLU A 25 0.84 -4.23 18.62
CA GLU A 25 0.17 -4.46 19.90
C GLU A 25 0.38 -5.90 20.33
N LEU A 26 0.84 -6.06 21.58
CA LEU A 26 0.96 -7.38 22.20
C LEU A 26 -0.22 -7.61 23.15
N SER A 27 -0.82 -8.77 23.04
CA SER A 27 -1.91 -9.20 23.92
C SER A 27 -1.74 -10.66 24.32
N VAL A 28 -2.19 -10.99 25.53
CA VAL A 28 -2.23 -12.37 26.03
C VAL A 28 -3.66 -12.88 25.92
N VAL A 29 -3.86 -13.95 25.18
CA VAL A 29 -5.17 -14.56 24.98
C VAL A 29 -5.22 -16.00 25.48
N ASP A 30 -6.38 -16.46 25.95
CA ASP A 30 -6.54 -17.80 26.55
C ASP A 30 -6.66 -18.92 25.50
N SER A 31 -7.06 -18.60 24.30
CA SER A 31 -7.29 -19.59 23.21
C SER A 31 -7.16 -18.89 21.87
N PRO A 32 -6.70 -19.59 20.82
CA PRO A 32 -6.79 -19.04 19.47
C PRO A 32 -8.27 -18.87 19.14
N GLU A 33 -8.75 -17.65 19.16
CA GLU A 33 -10.02 -17.35 18.53
C GLU A 33 -9.87 -17.62 17.04
N LYS A 34 -10.66 -18.55 16.52
CA LYS A 34 -10.85 -18.71 15.08
C LYS A 34 -11.68 -17.53 14.57
N ASP A 35 -11.11 -16.34 14.66
CA ASP A 35 -11.70 -15.17 14.07
C ASP A 35 -11.24 -15.08 12.61
N SER A 36 -12.12 -15.53 11.73
CA SER A 36 -11.91 -15.49 10.29
C SER A 36 -11.83 -14.06 9.71
N SER A 37 -12.04 -13.04 10.53
CA SER A 37 -11.94 -11.62 10.15
C SER A 37 -10.54 -11.03 10.41
N LYS A 38 -9.64 -11.78 11.06
CA LYS A 38 -8.31 -11.27 11.41
C LYS A 38 -7.36 -11.31 10.22
N THR A 39 -6.90 -10.15 9.92
CA THR A 39 -5.89 -9.83 8.91
C THR A 39 -4.59 -10.62 9.08
N PHE A 40 -3.88 -10.83 7.99
CA PHE A 40 -2.61 -11.55 7.80
C PHE A 40 -1.42 -11.11 8.69
N TYR A 41 -1.64 -10.27 9.69
CA TYR A 41 -0.59 -9.57 10.44
C TYR A 41 -0.54 -9.95 11.94
N SER A 42 -1.05 -11.12 12.33
CA SER A 42 -0.89 -11.59 13.71
C SER A 42 -0.03 -12.85 13.78
N ILE A 43 0.95 -12.83 14.68
CA ILE A 43 1.76 -14.00 15.04
C ILE A 43 1.31 -14.44 16.43
N GLU A 44 1.08 -15.75 16.61
CA GLU A 44 0.71 -16.32 17.89
C GLU A 44 1.80 -17.29 18.37
N SER A 45 2.22 -17.16 19.62
CA SER A 45 3.17 -18.06 20.26
C SER A 45 2.61 -18.59 21.57
N ALA A 46 2.57 -19.91 21.72
CA ALA A 46 2.06 -20.56 22.92
C ALA A 46 3.09 -20.53 24.06
N PHE A 47 2.64 -20.23 25.27
CA PHE A 47 3.44 -20.31 26.50
C PHE A 47 2.58 -20.76 27.67
N LYS A 48 3.21 -21.10 28.80
CA LYS A 48 2.50 -21.41 30.05
C LYS A 48 2.65 -20.26 31.02
N ASP A 49 1.53 -19.83 31.60
CA ASP A 49 1.55 -18.84 32.68
C ASP A 49 2.12 -19.44 34.00
N LYS A 50 2.28 -18.61 35.02
CA LYS A 50 2.77 -19.02 36.34
C LYS A 50 1.96 -20.10 37.05
N ASN A 51 0.73 -20.34 36.61
CA ASN A 51 -0.17 -21.36 37.12
C ASN A 51 -0.19 -22.63 36.23
N GLY A 52 0.68 -22.69 35.22
CA GLY A 52 0.76 -23.80 34.25
C GLY A 52 -0.34 -23.82 33.19
N LYS A 53 -1.20 -22.79 33.13
CA LYS A 53 -2.26 -22.67 32.13
C LYS A 53 -1.65 -22.22 30.81
N SER A 54 -2.01 -22.91 29.71
CA SER A 54 -1.59 -22.51 28.37
C SER A 54 -2.20 -21.19 27.98
N LYS A 55 -1.38 -20.29 27.49
CA LYS A 55 -1.70 -18.96 27.01
C LYS A 55 -1.08 -18.76 25.63
N LEU A 56 -1.62 -17.84 24.85
CA LEU A 56 -1.04 -17.40 23.60
C LEU A 56 -0.62 -15.94 23.71
N LEU A 57 0.59 -15.65 23.31
CA LEU A 57 1.02 -14.29 23.04
C LEU A 57 0.66 -13.95 21.60
N ARG A 58 -0.18 -12.96 21.43
CA ARG A 58 -0.57 -12.45 20.12
C ARG A 58 0.11 -11.12 19.87
N VAL A 59 0.74 -11.00 18.71
CA VAL A 59 1.30 -9.75 18.20
C VAL A 59 0.44 -9.32 17.02
N GLU A 60 -0.22 -8.20 17.14
CA GLU A 60 -1.03 -7.62 16.06
C GLU A 60 -0.31 -6.40 15.47
N ASP A 61 -0.19 -6.36 14.15
CA ASP A 61 0.29 -5.17 13.44
C ASP A 61 -0.82 -4.12 13.39
N LYS A 62 -0.57 -2.98 14.04
CA LYS A 62 -1.45 -1.80 14.07
C LYS A 62 -0.91 -0.65 13.19
N SER A 63 0.15 -0.90 12.46
CA SER A 63 0.77 0.08 11.59
C SER A 63 -0.23 0.59 10.54
N ASN A 64 -0.03 1.82 10.09
CA ASN A 64 -0.64 2.22 8.84
C ASN A 64 0.12 1.57 7.69
N HIS A 65 -0.59 1.12 6.67
CA HIS A 65 -0.02 0.39 5.53
C HIS A 65 0.28 1.31 4.34
N PHE A 66 0.69 2.55 4.60
CA PHE A 66 1.16 3.44 3.55
C PHE A 66 2.51 2.97 3.02
N SER A 67 2.59 2.70 1.73
CA SER A 67 3.72 2.02 1.11
C SER A 67 4.56 2.90 0.18
N LEU A 68 4.12 4.13 -0.11
CA LEU A 68 4.80 5.00 -1.08
C LEU A 68 6.29 5.19 -0.75
N TYR A 69 6.64 5.40 0.53
CA TYR A 69 8.04 5.54 0.95
C TYR A 69 8.88 4.34 0.50
N TYR A 70 8.42 3.12 0.77
CA TYR A 70 9.15 1.90 0.43
C TYR A 70 9.22 1.66 -1.08
N HIS A 71 8.18 2.02 -1.82
CA HIS A 71 8.20 2.01 -3.28
C HIS A 71 9.25 2.98 -3.82
N MET A 72 9.40 4.17 -3.23
CA MET A 72 10.43 5.13 -3.62
C MET A 72 11.84 4.66 -3.28
N VAL A 73 12.03 4.00 -2.12
CA VAL A 73 13.31 3.34 -1.80
C VAL A 73 13.67 2.32 -2.86
N MET A 74 12.73 1.44 -3.23
CA MET A 74 12.96 0.43 -4.28
C MET A 74 13.19 1.08 -5.65
N PHE A 75 12.42 2.10 -6.01
CA PHE A 75 12.56 2.81 -7.28
C PHE A 75 13.97 3.36 -7.46
N PHE A 76 14.47 4.13 -6.50
CA PHE A 76 15.81 4.71 -6.58
C PHE A 76 16.92 3.65 -6.43
N ALA A 77 16.75 2.63 -5.59
CA ALA A 77 17.71 1.53 -5.45
C ALA A 77 17.89 0.72 -6.75
N ASN A 78 16.86 0.67 -7.60
CA ASN A 78 16.88 -0.01 -8.89
C ASN A 78 17.20 0.91 -10.08
N GLY A 79 17.79 2.08 -9.82
CA GLY A 79 18.23 3.00 -10.88
C GLY A 79 17.13 3.94 -11.37
N GLY A 80 16.06 4.13 -10.58
CA GLY A 80 15.04 5.12 -10.88
C GLY A 80 15.62 6.52 -10.97
N GLY A 81 15.14 7.28 -11.95
CA GLY A 81 15.58 8.65 -12.23
C GLY A 81 14.59 9.70 -11.70
N THR A 82 14.53 10.82 -12.41
CA THR A 82 13.60 11.89 -12.08
C THR A 82 12.15 11.43 -12.08
N CYS A 83 11.42 11.80 -11.03
CA CYS A 83 9.99 11.51 -10.91
C CYS A 83 9.23 12.65 -10.22
N TYR A 84 7.91 12.58 -10.27
CA TYR A 84 7.01 13.53 -9.61
C TYR A 84 6.27 12.85 -8.48
N ILE A 85 6.25 13.47 -7.32
CA ILE A 85 5.50 13.02 -6.15
C ILE A 85 4.34 13.99 -5.89
N VAL A 86 3.16 13.44 -5.62
CA VAL A 86 1.99 14.21 -5.19
C VAL A 86 1.51 13.66 -3.86
N SER A 87 1.74 14.40 -2.78
CA SER A 87 1.21 14.03 -1.47
C SER A 87 -0.31 14.29 -1.43
N VAL A 88 -1.08 13.27 -1.10
CA VAL A 88 -2.54 13.32 -0.94
C VAL A 88 -2.99 13.24 0.52
N GLY A 89 -2.05 13.10 1.45
CA GLY A 89 -2.34 12.99 2.89
C GLY A 89 -1.09 12.90 3.74
N THR A 90 -1.30 12.59 5.01
CA THR A 90 -0.26 12.37 6.02
C THR A 90 -0.41 10.97 6.62
N TYR A 91 0.60 10.50 7.36
CA TYR A 91 0.57 9.21 8.06
C TYR A 91 -0.29 9.27 9.34
N ASP A 92 -1.55 9.67 9.22
CA ASP A 92 -2.49 9.58 10.32
C ASP A 92 -3.01 8.13 10.44
N LYS A 93 -3.03 7.57 11.65
CA LYS A 93 -3.47 6.19 11.95
C LYS A 93 -4.88 5.86 11.41
N LYS A 94 -5.72 6.86 11.23
CA LYS A 94 -7.09 6.72 10.73
C LYS A 94 -7.22 7.05 9.24
N ALA A 95 -6.16 7.53 8.61
CA ALA A 95 -6.21 7.93 7.22
C ALA A 95 -6.05 6.71 6.29
N SER A 96 -6.97 6.57 5.38
CA SER A 96 -6.82 5.79 4.16
C SER A 96 -6.58 6.74 2.98
N VAL A 97 -6.10 6.21 1.88
CA VAL A 97 -5.97 7.02 0.64
C VAL A 97 -7.38 7.39 0.16
N ASP A 98 -7.64 8.68 0.13
CA ASP A 98 -8.93 9.26 -0.27
C ASP A 98 -8.99 9.39 -1.79
N LYS A 99 -9.98 8.75 -2.41
CA LYS A 99 -10.17 8.77 -3.87
C LYS A 99 -10.39 10.15 -4.47
N GLU A 100 -11.05 11.07 -3.75
CA GLU A 100 -11.26 12.43 -4.24
C GLU A 100 -9.97 13.24 -4.21
N LYS A 101 -9.11 13.03 -3.20
CA LYS A 101 -7.77 13.63 -3.17
C LYS A 101 -6.88 13.08 -4.28
N VAL A 102 -6.96 11.77 -4.57
CA VAL A 102 -6.25 11.17 -5.72
C VAL A 102 -6.74 11.77 -7.03
N LYS A 103 -8.05 11.88 -7.22
CA LYS A 103 -8.64 12.51 -8.41
C LYS A 103 -8.15 13.96 -8.62
N ASN A 104 -8.13 14.75 -7.55
CA ASN A 104 -7.61 16.11 -7.60
C ASN A 104 -6.10 16.13 -7.92
N ALA A 105 -5.32 15.19 -7.35
CA ALA A 105 -3.90 15.05 -7.65
C ALA A 105 -3.65 14.70 -9.13
N LEU A 106 -4.44 13.77 -9.69
CA LEU A 106 -4.39 13.44 -11.12
C LEU A 106 -4.70 14.66 -11.99
N GLY A 107 -5.65 15.52 -11.58
CA GLY A 107 -5.95 16.78 -12.25
C GLY A 107 -4.75 17.76 -12.26
N GLU A 108 -4.01 17.85 -11.16
CA GLU A 108 -2.79 18.67 -11.11
C GLU A 108 -1.67 18.12 -12.01
N LEU A 109 -1.58 16.79 -12.18
CA LEU A 109 -0.61 16.15 -13.07
C LEU A 109 -0.87 16.42 -14.55
N GLU A 110 -2.02 16.94 -14.95
CA GLU A 110 -2.31 17.31 -16.34
C GLU A 110 -1.39 18.43 -16.85
N LYS A 111 -0.84 19.23 -15.93
CA LYS A 111 0.07 20.35 -16.25
C LYS A 111 1.49 19.87 -16.57
N GLU A 112 1.84 18.64 -16.16
CA GLU A 112 3.19 18.08 -16.27
C GLU A 112 3.26 17.14 -17.48
N GLN A 113 3.85 17.60 -18.58
CA GLN A 113 3.90 16.84 -19.84
C GLN A 113 4.99 15.77 -19.88
N GLU A 114 5.98 15.82 -18.97
CA GLU A 114 7.08 14.86 -18.92
C GLU A 114 6.70 13.52 -18.34
N ILE A 115 5.55 13.41 -17.66
CA ILE A 115 5.11 12.20 -16.98
C ILE A 115 4.69 11.16 -18.00
N THR A 116 5.29 9.97 -17.92
CA THR A 116 5.00 8.83 -18.77
C THR A 116 4.29 7.69 -18.07
N MET A 117 4.37 7.61 -16.73
CA MET A 117 3.72 6.58 -15.93
C MET A 117 3.04 7.19 -14.70
N VAL A 118 1.89 6.62 -14.33
CA VAL A 118 1.14 7.00 -13.13
C VAL A 118 0.99 5.77 -12.24
N VAL A 119 1.38 5.93 -10.97
CA VAL A 119 1.35 4.85 -9.98
C VAL A 119 0.72 5.39 -8.69
N VAL A 120 -0.21 4.65 -8.11
CA VAL A 120 -0.78 4.90 -6.77
C VAL A 120 -0.63 3.61 -5.96
N PRO A 121 0.51 3.42 -5.26
CA PRO A 121 0.84 2.13 -4.64
C PRO A 121 -0.22 1.64 -3.65
N GLU A 122 -0.79 2.54 -2.87
CA GLU A 122 -1.79 2.23 -1.85
C GLU A 122 -3.18 1.92 -2.42
N ALA A 123 -3.42 2.13 -3.72
CA ALA A 123 -4.73 1.89 -4.31
C ALA A 123 -5.25 0.48 -4.05
N ALA A 124 -4.37 -0.52 -4.17
CA ALA A 124 -4.73 -1.92 -4.01
C ALA A 124 -5.06 -2.32 -2.55
N SER A 125 -4.64 -1.55 -1.55
CA SER A 125 -4.90 -1.81 -0.13
C SER A 125 -6.11 -1.06 0.43
N THR A 126 -6.83 -0.29 -0.41
CA THR A 126 -8.01 0.47 0.02
C THR A 126 -9.32 -0.12 -0.52
N THR A 127 -10.42 0.17 0.16
CA THR A 127 -11.79 -0.14 -0.31
C THR A 127 -12.16 0.66 -1.57
N ASP A 128 -11.49 1.79 -1.81
CA ASP A 128 -11.69 2.64 -2.98
C ASP A 128 -10.82 2.25 -4.19
N CYS A 129 -10.15 1.10 -4.14
CA CYS A 129 -9.25 0.60 -5.19
C CYS A 129 -9.86 0.72 -6.60
N LYS A 130 -11.09 0.24 -6.77
CA LYS A 130 -11.83 0.33 -8.04
C LYS A 130 -11.90 1.76 -8.55
N ASP A 131 -12.32 2.70 -7.71
CA ASP A 131 -12.52 4.08 -8.11
C ASP A 131 -11.19 4.75 -8.45
N ILE A 132 -10.15 4.49 -7.66
CA ILE A 132 -8.81 5.03 -7.90
C ILE A 132 -8.24 4.51 -9.22
N GLN A 133 -8.29 3.20 -9.45
CA GLN A 133 -7.71 2.59 -10.66
C GLN A 133 -8.46 3.01 -11.94
N THR A 134 -9.79 3.13 -11.89
CA THR A 134 -10.56 3.65 -13.02
C THR A 134 -10.27 5.12 -13.29
N GLN A 135 -10.03 5.94 -12.25
CA GLN A 135 -9.60 7.33 -12.41
C GLN A 135 -8.20 7.43 -13.02
N MET A 136 -7.25 6.55 -12.63
CA MET A 136 -5.92 6.48 -13.23
C MET A 136 -6.01 6.18 -14.74
N LEU A 137 -6.80 5.18 -15.14
CA LEU A 137 -7.00 4.82 -16.53
C LEU A 137 -7.66 5.96 -17.32
N ALA A 138 -8.69 6.58 -16.77
CA ALA A 138 -9.38 7.71 -17.41
C ALA A 138 -8.44 8.91 -17.61
N HIS A 139 -7.61 9.22 -16.61
CA HIS A 139 -6.59 10.25 -16.69
C HIS A 139 -5.56 9.95 -17.80
N CYS A 140 -5.03 8.72 -17.84
CA CYS A 140 -4.07 8.31 -18.86
C CYS A 140 -4.71 8.31 -20.27
N GLY A 141 -5.95 7.87 -20.39
CA GLY A 141 -6.69 7.91 -21.64
C GLY A 141 -7.00 9.33 -22.13
N LYS A 142 -7.25 10.27 -21.19
CA LYS A 142 -7.40 11.69 -21.49
C LYS A 142 -6.09 12.31 -21.99
N MET A 143 -4.99 12.01 -21.32
CA MET A 143 -3.67 12.58 -21.63
C MET A 143 -2.99 11.96 -22.85
N MET A 144 -3.24 10.68 -23.13
CA MET A 144 -2.70 9.89 -24.26
C MET A 144 -1.16 9.84 -24.36
N ASN A 145 -0.43 10.35 -23.38
CA ASN A 145 1.03 10.38 -23.33
C ASN A 145 1.61 9.65 -22.11
N ARG A 146 0.76 8.99 -21.33
CA ARG A 146 1.13 8.31 -20.08
C ARG A 146 0.34 7.03 -19.88
N PHE A 147 0.83 6.19 -18.97
CA PHE A 147 0.38 4.83 -18.76
C PHE A 147 0.14 4.57 -17.26
N ALA A 148 -0.98 3.93 -16.91
CA ALA A 148 -1.31 3.58 -15.54
C ALA A 148 -0.72 2.22 -15.18
N ILE A 149 -0.01 2.16 -14.05
CA ILE A 149 0.46 0.91 -13.45
C ILE A 149 -0.51 0.53 -12.33
N LEU A 150 -1.14 -0.61 -12.47
CA LEU A 150 -2.19 -1.10 -11.58
C LEU A 150 -1.75 -2.40 -10.91
N ASP A 151 -2.24 -2.63 -9.70
CA ASP A 151 -2.06 -3.89 -8.98
C ASP A 151 -3.42 -4.57 -8.74
N VAL A 152 -3.43 -5.89 -8.85
CA VAL A 152 -4.59 -6.69 -8.42
C VAL A 152 -4.66 -6.64 -6.91
N GLN A 153 -5.84 -6.37 -6.34
CA GLN A 153 -6.00 -6.36 -4.88
C GLN A 153 -5.59 -7.70 -4.27
N PRO A 154 -4.97 -7.69 -3.09
CA PRO A 154 -4.68 -8.92 -2.37
C PRO A 154 -5.98 -9.64 -2.04
N LYS A 155 -5.91 -10.95 -1.82
CA LYS A 155 -7.06 -11.76 -1.45
C LYS A 155 -7.72 -11.22 -0.17
N THR A 156 -9.04 -11.22 -0.16
CA THR A 156 -9.85 -10.75 0.98
C THR A 156 -10.34 -11.90 1.86
N ALA A 157 -10.25 -13.13 1.37
CA ALA A 157 -10.61 -14.34 2.10
C ALA A 157 -9.55 -15.42 1.91
N GLU A 158 -9.34 -16.26 2.92
CA GLU A 158 -8.30 -17.30 2.92
C GLU A 158 -8.47 -18.30 1.76
N ASN A 159 -9.69 -18.62 1.39
CA ASN A 159 -10.04 -19.55 0.32
C ASN A 159 -10.26 -18.88 -1.05
N GLU A 160 -10.00 -17.60 -1.17
CA GLU A 160 -10.14 -16.89 -2.46
C GLU A 160 -9.05 -17.36 -3.44
N THR A 161 -9.51 -17.83 -4.60
CA THR A 161 -8.61 -18.33 -5.66
C THR A 161 -8.03 -17.17 -6.48
N MET A 162 -6.88 -17.42 -7.13
CA MET A 162 -6.28 -16.48 -8.09
C MET A 162 -7.27 -16.08 -9.19
N ASP A 163 -7.99 -17.04 -9.75
CA ASP A 163 -8.97 -16.76 -10.80
C ASP A 163 -10.11 -15.86 -10.32
N ALA A 164 -10.55 -16.02 -9.07
CA ALA A 164 -11.56 -15.17 -8.46
C ALA A 164 -11.06 -13.73 -8.31
N GLN A 165 -9.82 -13.54 -7.84
CA GLN A 165 -9.19 -12.22 -7.72
C GLN A 165 -9.07 -11.52 -9.09
N ILE A 166 -8.58 -12.24 -10.10
CA ILE A 166 -8.44 -11.71 -11.47
C ILE A 166 -9.81 -11.35 -12.04
N LYS A 167 -10.82 -12.19 -11.82
CA LYS A 167 -12.19 -11.92 -12.26
C LYS A 167 -12.77 -10.66 -11.60
N THR A 168 -12.59 -10.53 -10.28
CA THR A 168 -13.01 -9.36 -9.52
C THR A 168 -12.29 -8.11 -10.03
N PHE A 169 -10.97 -8.16 -10.20
CA PHE A 169 -10.19 -7.05 -10.75
C PHE A 169 -10.72 -6.60 -12.12
N ARG A 170 -10.92 -7.54 -13.07
CA ARG A 170 -11.46 -7.23 -14.40
C ARG A 170 -12.84 -6.58 -14.33
N THR A 171 -13.71 -7.06 -13.46
CA THR A 171 -15.04 -6.49 -13.26
C THR A 171 -14.95 -5.06 -12.71
N ASN A 172 -14.03 -4.82 -11.77
CA ASN A 172 -13.84 -3.53 -11.12
C ASN A 172 -13.26 -2.49 -12.06
N VAL A 173 -12.24 -2.84 -12.83
CA VAL A 173 -11.57 -1.94 -13.78
C VAL A 173 -12.48 -1.62 -14.99
N GLY A 174 -13.37 -2.55 -15.35
CA GLY A 174 -14.31 -2.36 -16.47
C GLY A 174 -13.64 -2.48 -17.84
N ALA A 175 -14.16 -1.78 -18.84
CA ALA A 175 -13.72 -1.88 -20.22
C ALA A 175 -13.12 -0.59 -20.81
N ASN A 176 -13.14 0.52 -20.05
CA ASN A 176 -12.73 1.81 -20.57
C ASN A 176 -11.22 2.06 -20.41
N PHE A 177 -10.58 2.58 -21.44
CA PHE A 177 -9.18 3.00 -21.44
C PHE A 177 -8.16 1.91 -21.10
N LEU A 178 -8.47 0.63 -21.31
CA LEU A 178 -7.59 -0.50 -20.98
C LEU A 178 -6.26 -0.48 -21.72
N SER A 179 -6.21 0.16 -22.90
CA SER A 179 -4.96 0.35 -23.65
C SER A 179 -3.97 1.32 -22.99
N TYR A 180 -4.40 2.04 -21.94
CA TYR A 180 -3.59 3.00 -21.20
C TYR A 180 -3.16 2.51 -19.82
N GLY A 181 -3.20 1.21 -19.57
CA GLY A 181 -2.75 0.65 -18.31
C GLY A 181 -2.32 -0.81 -18.41
N ALA A 182 -1.48 -1.22 -17.44
CA ALA A 182 -1.13 -2.62 -17.21
C ALA A 182 -1.38 -2.98 -15.75
N ALA A 183 -1.81 -4.22 -15.53
CA ALA A 183 -2.00 -4.78 -14.20
C ALA A 183 -0.93 -5.83 -13.90
N TYR A 184 -0.41 -5.80 -12.69
CA TYR A 184 0.61 -6.73 -12.22
C TYR A 184 0.06 -7.64 -11.12
N TYR A 185 0.44 -8.91 -11.20
CA TYR A 185 0.10 -9.98 -10.25
C TYR A 185 1.07 -11.16 -10.46
N PRO A 186 1.44 -11.93 -9.44
CA PRO A 186 1.12 -11.77 -8.02
C PRO A 186 1.97 -10.70 -7.32
N TRP A 187 1.63 -10.43 -6.06
CA TRP A 187 2.44 -9.58 -5.19
C TRP A 187 3.81 -10.19 -4.91
N LEU A 188 4.83 -9.36 -4.89
CA LEU A 188 6.20 -9.77 -4.63
C LEU A 188 6.58 -9.50 -3.18
N ASN A 189 7.23 -10.48 -2.55
CA ASN A 189 7.90 -10.25 -1.27
C ASN A 189 9.23 -9.52 -1.50
N THR A 190 9.51 -8.53 -0.67
CA THR A 190 10.73 -7.72 -0.77
C THR A 190 11.43 -7.65 0.58
N SER A 191 12.72 -7.31 0.57
CA SER A 191 13.54 -7.04 1.75
C SER A 191 13.78 -5.55 1.99
N VAL A 192 12.90 -4.69 1.46
CA VAL A 192 13.01 -3.23 1.61
C VAL A 192 12.85 -2.77 3.06
N LEU A 193 12.12 -3.54 3.86
CA LEU A 193 12.03 -3.43 5.31
C LEU A 193 12.61 -4.70 5.92
N SER A 194 13.52 -4.56 6.87
CA SER A 194 14.17 -5.68 7.56
C SER A 194 13.94 -5.61 9.07
N ASP A 195 14.23 -6.70 9.78
CA ASP A 195 14.14 -6.76 11.26
C ASP A 195 14.97 -5.68 11.96
N LYS A 196 16.02 -5.17 11.30
CA LYS A 196 16.88 -4.09 11.84
C LYS A 196 16.19 -2.73 11.83
N ASP A 197 15.15 -2.57 11.04
CA ASP A 197 14.38 -1.33 10.94
C ASP A 197 13.26 -1.28 11.99
N ILE A 198 13.08 -2.37 12.77
CA ILE A 198 12.09 -2.52 13.83
C ILE A 198 12.82 -2.64 15.17
N ASP A 199 12.64 -1.68 16.04
CA ASP A 199 13.15 -1.74 17.41
C ASP A 199 12.02 -1.94 18.44
N GLY A 200 12.38 -2.21 19.69
CA GLY A 200 11.43 -2.50 20.75
C GLY A 200 10.53 -1.32 21.16
N THR A 201 10.79 -0.11 20.65
CA THR A 201 9.99 1.09 20.99
C THR A 201 8.63 1.10 20.28
N VAL A 202 8.48 0.30 19.23
CA VAL A 202 7.24 0.17 18.45
C VAL A 202 6.24 -0.82 19.03
N LEU A 203 6.60 -1.48 20.17
CA LEU A 203 5.75 -2.46 20.83
C LEU A 203 4.94 -1.81 21.96
N THR A 204 3.63 -1.99 21.93
CA THR A 204 2.71 -1.61 23.02
C THR A 204 2.14 -2.87 23.69
N TRP A 205 1.98 -2.83 25.04
CA TRP A 205 1.43 -3.93 25.86
C TRP A 205 0.02 -3.60 26.29
#